data_52ed58181172cc68a93384404314bf39
#
_entry.id   52ed58181172cc68a93384404314bf39
#
_cell.length_a   1.000
_cell.length_b   1.000
_cell.length_c   1.000
_cell.angle_alpha   90.00
_cell.angle_beta   90.00
_cell.angle_gamma   90.00
#
_symmetry.space_group_name_H-M   'P 1'
#
loop_
_entity.id
_entity.type
_entity.pdbx_description
1 polymer ?
#
loop_
_entity_poly.entity_id
_entity_poly.type
_entity_poly.pdbx_seq_one_letter_code
_entity_poly.pdbx_strand_id
1 'polypeptide(L)'
;MDPALMGTTAAAPPAAAQITASTAQHYSAVVDAGLQVPAIPVERVPPEYLRQIVDYPTTQAAGTIIIDPSTKHLYLVTGPNKAMRYGIAVGRAGFAWSGEADITGRTTWPKWIPPYEMIDRRPELEKYRDVGQPGGLTNPLGARALYLTTNGVDYGYRIHGTPEWESIGHNASSGCIRMLNQDVMDLYNRVPDGTRVVVLTESGQFPNGLSVPPKAPAKKKPAAEAAPIIVPMPEVMPAPVVTGVPMAATTAPEATVQTAAAPLLAAPATLPAAAPPCAEALVNGVCPPPKTTP
;
A
#
# COMPACT_ATOMS: atom_id res chain seq x y z
N MET A 1 -24.33 -53.20 26.80
CA MET A 1 -23.51 -52.18 27.45
C MET A 1 -22.87 -51.36 26.32
N ASP A 2 -23.45 -50.24 26.01
CA ASP A 2 -22.91 -49.32 24.99
C ASP A 2 -21.87 -48.41 25.59
N PRO A 3 -20.66 -48.26 24.95
CA PRO A 3 -19.68 -47.29 25.40
C PRO A 3 -19.92 -45.96 24.71
N ALA A 4 -20.39 -45.04 25.52
CA ALA A 4 -20.07 -43.62 25.52
C ALA A 4 -19.98 -42.85 24.19
N LEU A 5 -21.03 -42.11 23.95
CA LEU A 5 -20.98 -40.80 23.24
C LEU A 5 -19.94 -39.90 23.88
N MET A 6 -18.74 -39.82 23.29
CA MET A 6 -17.81 -38.71 23.55
C MET A 6 -18.31 -37.48 22.82
N GLY A 7 -18.87 -36.59 23.60
CA GLY A 7 -19.28 -35.26 23.14
C GLY A 7 -18.04 -34.50 22.63
N THR A 8 -18.05 -34.15 21.37
CA THR A 8 -17.18 -33.11 20.79
C THR A 8 -17.57 -31.80 21.44
N THR A 9 -16.79 -31.37 22.41
CA THR A 9 -16.89 -30.02 22.97
C THR A 9 -16.53 -29.06 21.83
N ALA A 10 -17.53 -28.41 21.28
CA ALA A 10 -17.31 -27.28 20.37
C ALA A 10 -16.45 -26.26 21.14
N ALA A 11 -15.30 -25.92 20.59
CA ALA A 11 -14.46 -24.85 21.15
C ALA A 11 -15.30 -23.58 21.26
N ALA A 12 -15.33 -22.99 22.45
CA ALA A 12 -15.99 -21.74 22.68
C ALA A 12 -15.45 -20.68 21.70
N PRO A 13 -16.30 -19.80 21.15
CA PRO A 13 -15.81 -18.71 20.29
C PRO A 13 -14.77 -17.90 21.07
N PRO A 14 -13.69 -17.44 20.42
CA PRO A 14 -12.66 -16.65 21.08
C PRO A 14 -13.33 -15.43 21.72
N ALA A 15 -12.98 -15.19 22.99
CA ALA A 15 -13.49 -14.03 23.74
C ALA A 15 -13.33 -12.77 22.89
N ALA A 16 -14.40 -11.99 22.76
CA ALA A 16 -14.39 -10.76 21.99
C ALA A 16 -13.20 -9.91 22.41
N ALA A 17 -12.28 -9.68 21.48
CA ALA A 17 -11.09 -8.89 21.76
C ALA A 17 -11.52 -7.48 22.16
N GLN A 18 -11.24 -7.10 23.40
CA GLN A 18 -11.55 -5.76 23.88
C GLN A 18 -10.61 -4.75 23.21
N ILE A 19 -11.16 -3.66 22.68
CA ILE A 19 -10.36 -2.56 22.15
C ILE A 19 -9.63 -1.92 23.33
N THR A 20 -8.30 -2.10 23.35
CA THR A 20 -7.44 -1.48 24.37
C THR A 20 -6.98 -0.10 23.92
N ALA A 21 -6.50 0.73 24.86
CA ALA A 21 -5.87 2.01 24.55
C ALA A 21 -4.67 1.82 23.56
N SER A 22 -3.92 0.74 23.70
CA SER A 22 -2.83 0.38 22.77
C SER A 22 -3.34 0.08 21.36
N THR A 23 -4.48 -0.63 21.25
CA THR A 23 -5.11 -0.89 19.94
C THR A 23 -5.54 0.42 19.28
N ALA A 24 -6.23 1.31 20.01
CA ALA A 24 -6.64 2.61 19.49
C ALA A 24 -5.44 3.45 19.02
N GLN A 25 -4.32 3.41 19.74
CA GLN A 25 -3.09 4.11 19.36
C GLN A 25 -2.50 3.62 18.05
N HIS A 26 -2.55 2.32 17.75
CA HIS A 26 -2.04 1.76 16.49
C HIS A 26 -2.80 2.29 15.25
N TYR A 27 -4.03 2.72 15.45
CA TYR A 27 -4.91 3.18 14.37
C TYR A 27 -5.19 4.68 14.42
N SER A 28 -4.44 5.42 15.23
CA SER A 28 -4.49 6.89 15.24
C SER A 28 -4.04 7.47 13.89
N ALA A 29 -4.39 8.73 13.65
CA ALA A 29 -3.88 9.45 12.48
C ALA A 29 -2.35 9.54 12.55
N VAL A 30 -1.71 9.39 11.38
CA VAL A 30 -0.24 9.41 11.26
C VAL A 30 0.17 10.22 10.06
N VAL A 31 1.25 11.00 10.18
CA VAL A 31 1.88 11.69 9.05
C VAL A 31 2.94 10.77 8.45
N ASP A 32 2.83 10.49 7.14
CA ASP A 32 3.75 9.66 6.40
C ASP A 32 4.05 10.30 5.04
N ALA A 33 5.32 10.55 4.76
CA ALA A 33 5.78 11.26 3.54
C ALA A 33 5.04 12.59 3.27
N GLY A 34 4.70 13.34 4.34
CA GLY A 34 3.95 14.60 4.24
C GLY A 34 2.44 14.46 4.03
N LEU A 35 1.92 13.23 3.94
CA LEU A 35 0.49 12.95 3.83
C LEU A 35 -0.07 12.57 5.20
N GLN A 36 -1.20 13.16 5.59
CA GLN A 36 -1.87 12.82 6.84
C GLN A 36 -2.83 11.66 6.64
N VAL A 37 -2.40 10.43 6.95
CA VAL A 37 -3.24 9.24 6.95
C VAL A 37 -4.30 9.39 8.05
N PRO A 38 -5.59 9.33 7.74
CA PRO A 38 -6.65 9.48 8.74
C PRO A 38 -6.62 8.36 9.79
N ALA A 39 -7.10 8.64 10.99
CA ALA A 39 -7.35 7.61 12.00
C ALA A 39 -8.44 6.63 11.50
N ILE A 40 -8.31 5.38 11.89
CA ILE A 40 -9.37 4.37 11.69
C ILE A 40 -10.32 4.44 12.89
N PRO A 41 -11.64 4.53 12.67
CA PRO A 41 -12.63 4.47 13.76
C PRO A 41 -12.73 3.02 14.27
N VAL A 42 -11.83 2.66 15.19
CA VAL A 42 -11.66 1.27 15.68
C VAL A 42 -12.92 0.68 16.27
N GLU A 43 -13.80 1.51 16.81
CA GLU A 43 -15.11 1.11 17.34
C GLU A 43 -16.10 0.64 16.27
N ARG A 44 -15.82 0.97 14.99
CA ARG A 44 -16.61 0.56 13.82
C ARG A 44 -16.01 -0.63 13.07
N VAL A 45 -14.78 -1.02 13.40
CA VAL A 45 -14.10 -2.18 12.83
C VAL A 45 -14.32 -3.38 13.73
N PRO A 46 -14.85 -4.52 13.23
CA PRO A 46 -14.94 -5.73 14.04
C PRO A 46 -13.60 -6.07 14.68
N PRO A 47 -13.55 -6.33 16.00
CA PRO A 47 -12.28 -6.50 16.72
C PRO A 47 -11.37 -7.59 16.18
N GLU A 48 -11.94 -8.62 15.55
CA GLU A 48 -11.16 -9.69 14.91
C GLU A 48 -10.31 -9.21 13.73
N TYR A 49 -10.68 -8.11 13.08
CA TYR A 49 -9.92 -7.54 11.96
C TYR A 49 -8.89 -6.48 12.39
N LEU A 50 -8.85 -6.12 13.66
CA LEU A 50 -7.80 -5.28 14.20
C LEU A 50 -6.54 -6.12 14.45
N ARG A 51 -5.37 -5.49 14.23
CA ARG A 51 -4.05 -6.13 14.41
C ARG A 51 -3.86 -6.63 15.82
N GLN A 52 -3.47 -7.89 15.98
CA GLN A 52 -3.18 -8.50 17.27
C GLN A 52 -2.24 -9.70 17.15
N ILE A 53 -1.49 -9.98 18.22
CA ILE A 53 -0.71 -11.21 18.34
C ILE A 53 -1.67 -12.33 18.73
N VAL A 54 -1.60 -13.45 18.01
CA VAL A 54 -2.45 -14.61 18.24
C VAL A 54 -1.61 -15.88 18.35
N ASP A 55 -2.18 -16.90 19.03
CA ASP A 55 -1.71 -18.26 18.90
C ASP A 55 -2.01 -18.78 17.50
N TYR A 56 -0.97 -19.27 16.82
CA TYR A 56 -1.10 -19.75 15.45
C TYR A 56 -0.22 -21.00 15.26
N PRO A 57 -0.74 -22.18 15.61
CA PRO A 57 0.00 -23.44 15.40
C PRO A 57 0.32 -23.62 13.92
N THR A 58 1.59 -23.64 13.59
CA THR A 58 2.06 -23.77 12.21
C THR A 58 3.48 -24.34 12.17
N THR A 59 3.78 -25.05 11.08
CA THR A 59 5.15 -25.49 10.74
C THR A 59 5.90 -24.50 9.86
N GLN A 60 5.25 -23.40 9.45
CA GLN A 60 5.88 -22.36 8.63
C GLN A 60 6.91 -21.58 9.47
N ALA A 61 8.03 -21.25 8.84
CA ALA A 61 9.10 -20.50 9.48
C ALA A 61 8.66 -19.09 9.89
N ALA A 62 9.26 -18.56 10.95
CA ALA A 62 9.11 -17.15 11.31
C ALA A 62 9.50 -16.24 10.12
N GLY A 63 8.77 -15.16 9.91
CA GLY A 63 8.89 -14.28 8.75
C GLY A 63 8.01 -14.68 7.57
N THR A 64 7.42 -15.89 7.54
CA THR A 64 6.46 -16.27 6.49
C THR A 64 5.13 -15.51 6.68
N ILE A 65 4.56 -15.03 5.58
CA ILE A 65 3.20 -14.51 5.54
C ILE A 65 2.26 -15.64 5.11
N ILE A 66 1.16 -15.82 5.84
CA ILE A 66 0.07 -16.74 5.47
C ILE A 66 -1.19 -15.91 5.28
N ILE A 67 -1.80 -16.01 4.11
CA ILE A 67 -3.04 -15.31 3.77
C ILE A 67 -4.18 -16.33 3.76
N ASP A 68 -5.16 -16.11 4.60
CA ASP A 68 -6.37 -16.94 4.68
C ASP A 68 -7.57 -16.18 4.14
N PRO A 69 -7.97 -16.43 2.87
CA PRO A 69 -9.13 -15.78 2.28
C PRO A 69 -10.46 -16.19 2.92
N SER A 70 -10.52 -17.36 3.56
CA SER A 70 -11.75 -17.89 4.16
C SER A 70 -12.16 -17.08 5.38
N THR A 71 -11.19 -16.73 6.24
CA THR A 71 -11.39 -15.96 7.48
C THR A 71 -11.12 -14.47 7.31
N LYS A 72 -10.61 -14.03 6.15
CA LYS A 72 -10.22 -12.64 5.88
C LYS A 72 -9.09 -12.15 6.76
N HIS A 73 -8.09 -12.99 6.98
CA HIS A 73 -6.91 -12.66 7.78
C HIS A 73 -5.61 -12.88 7.01
N LEU A 74 -4.63 -12.05 7.34
CA LEU A 74 -3.23 -12.23 7.01
C LEU A 74 -2.47 -12.46 8.32
N TYR A 75 -1.64 -13.50 8.35
CA TYR A 75 -0.80 -13.85 9.48
C TYR A 75 0.68 -13.68 9.09
N LEU A 76 1.41 -12.87 9.82
CA LEU A 76 2.87 -12.87 9.80
C LEU A 76 3.35 -13.76 10.94
N VAL A 77 3.96 -14.90 10.62
CA VAL A 77 4.53 -15.81 11.61
C VAL A 77 5.68 -15.10 12.33
N THR A 78 5.58 -14.95 13.65
CA THR A 78 6.57 -14.21 14.45
C THR A 78 7.48 -15.11 15.27
N GLY A 79 7.11 -16.38 15.43
CA GLY A 79 7.85 -17.37 16.19
C GLY A 79 7.06 -18.67 16.35
N PRO A 80 7.53 -19.59 17.18
CA PRO A 80 6.84 -20.86 17.40
C PRO A 80 5.40 -20.64 17.88
N ASN A 81 4.44 -21.15 17.11
CA ASN A 81 3.00 -21.08 17.40
C ASN A 81 2.47 -19.66 17.67
N LYS A 82 3.10 -18.61 17.12
CA LYS A 82 2.68 -17.22 17.26
C LYS A 82 2.68 -16.52 15.91
N ALA A 83 1.67 -15.68 15.69
CA ALA A 83 1.63 -14.80 14.53
C ALA A 83 1.06 -13.43 14.89
N MET A 84 1.49 -12.42 14.16
CA MET A 84 0.78 -11.16 14.08
C MET A 84 -0.35 -11.31 13.05
N ARG A 85 -1.59 -11.15 13.48
CA ARG A 85 -2.78 -11.25 12.65
C ARG A 85 -3.25 -9.86 12.25
N TYR A 86 -3.61 -9.69 10.97
CA TYR A 86 -4.19 -8.49 10.40
C TYR A 86 -5.50 -8.83 9.69
N GLY A 87 -6.48 -7.94 9.74
CA GLY A 87 -7.68 -8.04 8.92
C GLY A 87 -7.40 -7.64 7.48
N ILE A 88 -8.00 -8.36 6.53
CA ILE A 88 -7.82 -8.10 5.10
C ILE A 88 -9.15 -8.09 4.37
N ALA A 89 -9.15 -7.46 3.18
CA ALA A 89 -10.14 -7.75 2.15
C ALA A 89 -9.48 -8.50 1.00
N VAL A 90 -10.23 -9.39 0.38
CA VAL A 90 -9.74 -10.29 -0.67
C VAL A 90 -10.52 -10.13 -1.96
N GLY A 91 -10.11 -10.84 -3.01
CA GLY A 91 -10.82 -10.90 -4.29
C GLY A 91 -12.24 -11.43 -4.15
N ARG A 92 -13.13 -10.94 -5.02
CA ARG A 92 -14.47 -11.52 -5.19
C ARG A 92 -14.34 -12.94 -5.74
N ALA A 93 -15.40 -13.76 -5.58
CA ALA A 93 -15.44 -15.10 -6.16
C ALA A 93 -15.03 -15.09 -7.64
N GLY A 94 -14.19 -16.05 -8.04
CA GLY A 94 -13.60 -16.13 -9.38
C GLY A 94 -12.36 -15.26 -9.61
N PHE A 95 -11.92 -14.46 -8.64
CA PHE A 95 -10.69 -13.70 -8.68
C PHE A 95 -9.67 -14.13 -7.60
N ALA A 96 -10.04 -15.12 -6.79
CA ALA A 96 -9.16 -15.67 -5.78
C ALA A 96 -8.08 -16.52 -6.44
N TRP A 97 -6.85 -16.39 -5.92
CA TRP A 97 -5.75 -17.28 -6.25
C TRP A 97 -5.24 -17.95 -4.97
N SER A 98 -4.63 -19.10 -5.11
CA SER A 98 -3.94 -19.77 -4.02
C SER A 98 -2.61 -20.34 -4.51
N GLY A 99 -1.64 -20.42 -3.62
CA GLY A 99 -0.31 -20.86 -3.96
C GLY A 99 0.75 -20.19 -3.11
N GLU A 100 1.99 -20.29 -3.58
CA GLU A 100 3.14 -19.65 -2.95
C GLU A 100 3.66 -18.52 -3.83
N ALA A 101 4.12 -17.46 -3.21
CA ALA A 101 4.74 -16.33 -3.85
C ALA A 101 5.83 -15.74 -2.97
N ASP A 102 6.67 -14.90 -3.57
CA ASP A 102 7.65 -14.11 -2.85
C ASP A 102 7.36 -12.62 -3.05
N ILE A 103 7.65 -11.82 -2.02
CA ILE A 103 7.66 -10.37 -2.15
C ILE A 103 8.91 -9.99 -2.96
N THR A 104 8.74 -9.43 -4.15
CA THR A 104 9.86 -9.07 -5.04
C THR A 104 10.02 -7.56 -5.20
N GLY A 105 9.19 -6.78 -4.54
CA GLY A 105 9.32 -5.33 -4.51
C GLY A 105 8.32 -4.70 -3.58
N ARG A 106 8.67 -3.52 -3.08
CA ARG A 106 7.87 -2.77 -2.11
C ARG A 106 7.89 -1.29 -2.45
N THR A 107 6.75 -0.63 -2.37
CA THR A 107 6.63 0.79 -2.72
C THR A 107 5.80 1.54 -1.68
N THR A 108 6.28 2.72 -1.31
CA THR A 108 5.53 3.70 -0.51
C THR A 108 4.72 4.58 -1.46
N TRP A 109 3.46 4.83 -1.12
CA TRP A 109 2.54 5.65 -1.91
C TRP A 109 2.57 5.30 -3.41
N PRO A 110 2.22 4.05 -3.76
CA PRO A 110 2.36 3.53 -5.11
C PRO A 110 1.46 4.28 -6.09
N LYS A 111 1.93 4.44 -7.31
CA LYS A 111 1.10 4.86 -8.43
C LYS A 111 0.14 3.73 -8.81
N TRP A 112 -1.13 4.04 -9.00
CA TRP A 112 -2.13 3.08 -9.44
C TRP A 112 -2.50 3.29 -10.91
N ILE A 113 -2.40 2.23 -11.71
CA ILE A 113 -2.85 2.22 -13.10
C ILE A 113 -4.16 1.44 -13.16
N PRO A 114 -5.30 2.08 -13.40
CA PRO A 114 -6.57 1.38 -13.50
C PRO A 114 -6.57 0.45 -14.71
N PRO A 115 -7.09 -0.80 -14.57
CA PRO A 115 -7.33 -1.68 -15.71
C PRO A 115 -8.29 -1.04 -16.72
N TYR A 116 -8.08 -1.26 -18.01
CA TYR A 116 -8.95 -0.70 -19.07
C TYR A 116 -10.41 -1.08 -18.89
N GLU A 117 -10.70 -2.32 -18.50
CA GLU A 117 -12.07 -2.77 -18.24
C GLU A 117 -12.71 -2.02 -17.05
N MET A 118 -11.91 -1.52 -16.13
CA MET A 118 -12.41 -0.68 -15.04
C MET A 118 -12.72 0.72 -15.54
N ILE A 119 -11.89 1.28 -16.41
CA ILE A 119 -12.13 2.59 -17.04
C ILE A 119 -13.41 2.54 -17.88
N ASP A 120 -13.60 1.46 -18.66
CA ASP A 120 -14.82 1.28 -19.47
C ASP A 120 -16.11 1.30 -18.63
N ARG A 121 -16.04 0.81 -17.38
CA ARG A 121 -17.17 0.82 -16.44
C ARG A 121 -17.26 2.11 -15.58
N ARG A 122 -16.17 2.86 -15.48
CA ARG A 122 -16.03 4.05 -14.64
C ARG A 122 -15.33 5.15 -15.41
N PRO A 123 -16.08 5.89 -16.25
CA PRO A 123 -15.52 6.91 -17.14
C PRO A 123 -14.75 8.04 -16.43
N GLU A 124 -15.04 8.26 -15.14
CA GLU A 124 -14.27 9.21 -14.31
C GLU A 124 -12.79 8.84 -14.15
N LEU A 125 -12.43 7.60 -14.44
CA LEU A 125 -11.05 7.10 -14.42
C LEU A 125 -10.29 7.35 -15.73
N GLU A 126 -10.97 7.84 -16.78
CA GLU A 126 -10.36 8.09 -18.09
C GLU A 126 -9.10 8.96 -18.00
N LYS A 127 -9.12 9.96 -17.13
CA LYS A 127 -7.98 10.84 -16.86
C LYS A 127 -6.72 10.12 -16.38
N TYR A 128 -6.83 8.87 -15.91
CA TYR A 128 -5.73 8.05 -15.46
C TYR A 128 -5.32 6.98 -16.48
N ARG A 129 -5.98 6.94 -17.64
CA ARG A 129 -5.62 6.02 -18.71
C ARG A 129 -4.15 6.22 -19.08
N ASP A 130 -3.38 5.16 -19.12
CA ASP A 130 -1.94 5.11 -19.45
C ASP A 130 -1.00 5.92 -18.52
N VAL A 131 -1.48 6.99 -17.87
CA VAL A 131 -0.67 7.82 -16.97
C VAL A 131 -0.69 7.37 -15.52
N GLY A 132 -1.79 6.73 -15.09
CA GLY A 132 -2.02 6.28 -13.71
C GLY A 132 -2.37 7.40 -12.72
N GLN A 133 -3.00 7.02 -11.61
CA GLN A 133 -3.24 7.90 -10.48
C GLN A 133 -2.00 7.96 -9.61
N PRO A 134 -1.42 9.13 -9.31
CA PRO A 134 -0.32 9.27 -8.37
C PRO A 134 -0.66 8.71 -6.99
N GLY A 135 0.38 8.34 -6.21
CA GLY A 135 0.22 7.99 -4.80
C GLY A 135 -0.42 9.12 -4.02
N GLY A 136 -1.23 8.79 -3.02
CA GLY A 136 -1.94 9.77 -2.20
C GLY A 136 -3.12 9.17 -1.46
N LEU A 137 -3.79 9.98 -0.63
CA LEU A 137 -4.84 9.52 0.28
C LEU A 137 -6.07 8.93 -0.41
N THR A 138 -6.33 9.31 -1.66
CA THR A 138 -7.47 8.82 -2.46
C THR A 138 -7.09 7.69 -3.42
N ASN A 139 -5.78 7.32 -3.45
CA ASN A 139 -5.31 6.24 -4.30
C ASN A 139 -5.77 4.89 -3.74
N PRO A 140 -6.41 4.01 -4.53
CA PRO A 140 -6.95 2.75 -4.04
C PRO A 140 -5.89 1.76 -3.54
N LEU A 141 -4.60 1.95 -3.85
CA LEU A 141 -3.51 1.14 -3.31
C LEU A 141 -3.04 1.61 -1.93
N GLY A 142 -3.55 2.74 -1.44
CA GLY A 142 -3.23 3.26 -0.12
C GLY A 142 -1.74 3.61 0.07
N ALA A 143 -1.29 3.51 1.32
CA ALA A 143 0.03 4.00 1.73
C ALA A 143 1.20 3.12 1.28
N ARG A 144 1.00 1.82 1.06
CA ARG A 144 2.04 0.84 0.70
C ARG A 144 1.51 -0.19 -0.28
N ALA A 145 2.41 -0.72 -1.11
CA ALA A 145 2.18 -1.94 -1.88
C ALA A 145 3.39 -2.87 -1.81
N LEU A 146 3.12 -4.16 -1.63
CA LEU A 146 4.08 -5.27 -1.68
C LEU A 146 3.71 -6.12 -2.90
N TYR A 147 4.67 -6.28 -3.82
CA TYR A 147 4.48 -6.93 -5.10
C TYR A 147 4.81 -8.41 -4.99
N LEU A 148 3.93 -9.27 -5.48
CA LEU A 148 4.05 -10.72 -5.35
C LEU A 148 4.39 -11.34 -6.70
N THR A 149 5.40 -12.23 -6.72
CA THR A 149 5.72 -13.08 -7.87
C THR A 149 5.72 -14.54 -7.46
N THR A 150 5.30 -15.41 -8.36
CA THR A 150 5.38 -16.87 -8.21
C THR A 150 6.28 -17.42 -9.30
N ASN A 151 7.34 -18.13 -8.91
CA ASN A 151 8.34 -18.66 -9.85
C ASN A 151 8.90 -17.59 -10.81
N GLY A 152 9.12 -16.37 -10.32
CA GLY A 152 9.60 -15.22 -11.09
C GLY A 152 8.56 -14.55 -12.01
N VAL A 153 7.30 -15.00 -11.99
CA VAL A 153 6.21 -14.43 -12.79
C VAL A 153 5.32 -13.53 -11.94
N ASP A 154 5.12 -12.29 -12.38
CA ASP A 154 4.18 -11.35 -11.79
C ASP A 154 2.78 -11.55 -12.39
N TYR A 155 1.89 -12.15 -11.61
CA TYR A 155 0.48 -12.34 -11.99
C TYR A 155 -0.42 -11.14 -11.67
N GLY A 156 0.14 -10.03 -11.19
CA GLY A 156 -0.60 -8.83 -10.86
C GLY A 156 -1.14 -8.79 -9.44
N TYR A 157 -0.80 -9.76 -8.58
CA TYR A 157 -1.26 -9.78 -7.19
C TYR A 157 -0.37 -8.93 -6.29
N ARG A 158 -1.02 -8.24 -5.36
CA ARG A 158 -0.37 -7.30 -4.44
C ARG A 158 -1.01 -7.42 -3.05
N ILE A 159 -0.21 -7.17 -2.02
CA ILE A 159 -0.71 -6.79 -0.69
C ILE A 159 -0.58 -5.27 -0.62
N HIS A 160 -1.66 -4.55 -0.34
CA HIS A 160 -1.63 -3.09 -0.36
C HIS A 160 -2.60 -2.46 0.63
N GLY A 161 -2.42 -1.19 0.93
CA GLY A 161 -3.34 -0.42 1.74
C GLY A 161 -4.65 -0.07 1.03
N THR A 162 -5.53 0.61 1.73
CA THR A 162 -6.76 1.15 1.13
C THR A 162 -7.26 2.37 1.91
N PRO A 163 -7.82 3.39 1.23
CA PRO A 163 -8.61 4.42 1.88
C PRO A 163 -10.00 3.93 2.31
N GLU A 164 -10.48 2.81 1.72
CA GLU A 164 -11.79 2.21 1.97
C GLU A 164 -11.69 1.19 3.11
N TRP A 165 -11.51 1.67 4.35
CA TRP A 165 -11.32 0.80 5.52
C TRP A 165 -12.52 -0.12 5.76
N GLU A 166 -13.75 0.27 5.39
CA GLU A 166 -14.96 -0.53 5.50
C GLU A 166 -14.92 -1.80 4.62
N SER A 167 -14.01 -1.85 3.67
CA SER A 167 -13.86 -3.03 2.80
C SER A 167 -13.19 -4.21 3.50
N ILE A 168 -12.54 -3.99 4.66
CA ILE A 168 -11.86 -5.04 5.42
C ILE A 168 -12.88 -6.03 5.97
N GLY A 169 -12.58 -7.32 5.90
CA GLY A 169 -13.51 -8.41 6.21
C GLY A 169 -14.38 -8.87 5.04
N HIS A 170 -14.29 -8.20 3.88
CA HIS A 170 -15.17 -8.46 2.73
C HIS A 170 -14.44 -8.95 1.48
N ASN A 171 -15.21 -9.51 0.53
CA ASN A 171 -14.76 -9.82 -0.82
C ASN A 171 -14.90 -8.57 -1.69
N ALA A 172 -13.91 -7.67 -1.66
CA ALA A 172 -14.04 -6.32 -2.21
C ALA A 172 -13.07 -6.01 -3.35
N SER A 173 -12.11 -6.88 -3.67
CA SER A 173 -11.08 -6.62 -4.67
C SER A 173 -11.22 -7.42 -5.95
N SER A 174 -10.32 -7.20 -6.91
CA SER A 174 -10.16 -8.00 -8.13
C SER A 174 -8.99 -8.99 -8.02
N GLY A 175 -8.72 -9.49 -6.79
CA GLY A 175 -7.68 -10.48 -6.52
C GLY A 175 -6.57 -10.00 -5.57
N CYS A 176 -6.32 -8.69 -5.49
CA CYS A 176 -5.35 -8.14 -4.53
C CYS A 176 -5.84 -8.24 -3.09
N ILE A 177 -4.90 -8.26 -2.17
CA ILE A 177 -5.13 -8.31 -0.73
C ILE A 177 -5.07 -6.89 -0.18
N ARG A 178 -6.22 -6.37 0.31
CA ARG A 178 -6.31 -5.03 0.91
C ARG A 178 -6.12 -5.09 2.41
N MET A 179 -5.42 -4.12 2.97
CA MET A 179 -5.21 -3.93 4.40
C MET A 179 -5.58 -2.50 4.80
N LEU A 180 -5.88 -2.29 6.08
CA LEU A 180 -5.90 -0.92 6.63
C LEU A 180 -4.55 -0.25 6.38
N ASN A 181 -4.54 1.06 6.15
CA ASN A 181 -3.28 1.77 5.85
C ASN A 181 -2.26 1.62 6.98
N GLN A 182 -2.68 1.74 8.25
CA GLN A 182 -1.80 1.56 9.39
C GLN A 182 -1.24 0.14 9.49
N ASP A 183 -2.01 -0.86 9.08
CA ASP A 183 -1.58 -2.26 9.10
C ASP A 183 -0.60 -2.60 7.98
N VAL A 184 -0.85 -2.13 6.76
CA VAL A 184 0.11 -2.35 5.67
C VAL A 184 1.43 -1.59 5.90
N MET A 185 1.38 -0.43 6.56
CA MET A 185 2.59 0.30 6.97
C MET A 185 3.38 -0.49 8.01
N ASP A 186 2.71 -1.09 8.99
CA ASP A 186 3.33 -1.96 10.00
C ASP A 186 3.94 -3.22 9.35
N LEU A 187 3.18 -3.92 8.51
CA LEU A 187 3.66 -5.10 7.79
C LEU A 187 4.86 -4.76 6.90
N TYR A 188 4.80 -3.68 6.14
CA TYR A 188 5.86 -3.20 5.26
C TYR A 188 7.19 -3.01 6.01
N ASN A 189 7.15 -2.50 7.24
CA ASN A 189 8.34 -2.29 8.07
C ASN A 189 8.89 -3.59 8.67
N ARG A 190 8.10 -4.66 8.74
CA ARG A 190 8.50 -5.94 9.34
C ARG A 190 9.09 -6.92 8.35
N VAL A 191 8.73 -6.83 7.07
CA VAL A 191 9.08 -7.85 6.08
C VAL A 191 10.02 -7.32 5.01
N PRO A 192 11.15 -8.00 4.71
CA PRO A 192 12.04 -7.63 3.61
C PRO A 192 11.51 -8.15 2.26
N ASP A 193 12.17 -7.75 1.18
CA ASP A 193 12.06 -8.43 -0.11
C ASP A 193 12.57 -9.87 0.03
N GLY A 194 12.03 -10.80 -0.74
CA GLY A 194 12.25 -12.23 -0.60
C GLY A 194 11.40 -12.91 0.48
N THR A 195 10.54 -12.17 1.18
CA THR A 195 9.60 -12.79 2.14
C THR A 195 8.65 -13.72 1.43
N ARG A 196 8.57 -14.99 1.93
CA ARG A 196 7.64 -16.00 1.42
C ARG A 196 6.21 -15.69 1.83
N VAL A 197 5.29 -15.82 0.89
CA VAL A 197 3.86 -15.64 1.06
C VAL A 197 3.13 -16.90 0.64
N VAL A 198 2.34 -17.47 1.53
CA VAL A 198 1.49 -18.63 1.27
C VAL A 198 0.05 -18.17 1.29
N VAL A 199 -0.66 -18.31 0.15
CA VAL A 199 -2.09 -17.99 0.05
C VAL A 199 -2.88 -19.27 0.09
N LEU A 200 -3.66 -19.45 1.14
CA LEU A 200 -4.54 -20.60 1.32
C LEU A 200 -5.66 -20.60 0.27
N THR A 201 -6.27 -21.75 0.07
CA THR A 201 -7.45 -21.87 -0.78
C THR A 201 -8.65 -21.10 -0.19
N GLU A 202 -9.71 -20.90 -0.97
CA GLU A 202 -10.96 -20.29 -0.47
C GLU A 202 -11.58 -21.06 0.71
N SER A 203 -11.23 -22.34 0.89
CA SER A 203 -11.64 -23.17 2.03
C SER A 203 -10.66 -23.15 3.20
N GLY A 204 -9.62 -22.29 3.16
CA GLY A 204 -8.63 -22.15 4.25
C GLY A 204 -7.61 -23.28 4.31
N GLN A 205 -7.44 -24.07 3.25
CA GLN A 205 -6.47 -25.15 3.20
C GLN A 205 -5.15 -24.70 2.55
N PHE A 206 -4.04 -25.33 2.93
CA PHE A 206 -2.77 -25.11 2.25
C PHE A 206 -2.88 -25.48 0.77
N PRO A 207 -2.30 -24.68 -0.13
CA PRO A 207 -2.41 -24.92 -1.56
C PRO A 207 -1.61 -26.16 -1.97
N ASN A 208 -2.17 -26.93 -2.91
CA ASN A 208 -1.46 -28.00 -3.59
C ASN A 208 -1.01 -27.49 -4.98
N GLY A 209 -0.02 -26.57 -4.97
CA GLY A 209 0.43 -25.87 -6.17
C GLY A 209 -0.26 -24.53 -6.40
N LEU A 210 0.08 -23.88 -7.53
CA LEU A 210 -0.44 -22.58 -7.91
C LEU A 210 -1.81 -22.74 -8.61
N SER A 211 -2.82 -22.09 -8.06
CA SER A 211 -4.11 -21.89 -8.70
C SER A 211 -4.34 -20.41 -8.95
N VAL A 212 -4.41 -20.01 -10.21
CA VAL A 212 -4.76 -18.64 -10.63
C VAL A 212 -6.02 -18.67 -11.46
N PRO A 213 -6.96 -17.77 -11.26
CA PRO A 213 -8.13 -17.68 -12.12
C PRO A 213 -7.68 -17.40 -13.58
N PRO A 214 -8.41 -17.90 -14.57
CA PRO A 214 -8.10 -17.59 -15.96
C PRO A 214 -8.11 -16.09 -16.15
N LYS A 215 -6.97 -15.55 -16.63
CA LYS A 215 -6.87 -14.12 -16.95
C LYS A 215 -7.90 -13.80 -18.01
N ALA A 216 -8.82 -12.89 -17.72
CA ALA A 216 -9.71 -12.37 -18.74
C ALA A 216 -8.87 -11.95 -19.96
N PRO A 217 -9.26 -12.28 -21.20
CA PRO A 217 -8.47 -11.94 -22.38
C PRO A 217 -8.20 -10.44 -22.35
N ALA A 218 -6.91 -10.07 -22.31
CA ALA A 218 -6.53 -8.66 -22.32
C ALA A 218 -7.09 -8.07 -23.62
N LYS A 219 -8.02 -7.11 -23.53
CA LYS A 219 -8.36 -6.29 -24.68
C LYS A 219 -7.07 -5.68 -25.15
N LYS A 220 -6.65 -6.01 -26.39
CA LYS A 220 -5.45 -5.47 -27.01
C LYS A 220 -5.49 -3.96 -26.84
N LYS A 221 -4.37 -3.38 -26.37
CA LYS A 221 -4.15 -1.93 -26.41
C LYS A 221 -4.59 -1.48 -27.82
N PRO A 222 -5.48 -0.49 -27.98
CA PRO A 222 -5.78 0.05 -29.30
C PRO A 222 -4.46 0.35 -29.98
N ALA A 223 -4.26 -0.18 -31.17
CA ALA A 223 -3.08 0.17 -31.96
C ALA A 223 -3.06 1.70 -32.03
N ALA A 224 -1.94 2.30 -31.64
CA ALA A 224 -1.80 3.74 -31.74
C ALA A 224 -2.22 4.12 -33.15
N GLU A 225 -3.31 4.87 -33.26
CA GLU A 225 -3.77 5.41 -34.54
C GLU A 225 -2.58 6.13 -35.15
N ALA A 226 -2.14 5.68 -36.33
CA ALA A 226 -0.98 6.23 -37.00
C ALA A 226 -1.17 7.75 -37.05
N ALA A 227 -0.20 8.47 -36.49
CA ALA A 227 -0.21 9.92 -36.52
C ALA A 227 -0.51 10.37 -37.95
N PRO A 228 -1.39 11.35 -38.17
CA PRO A 228 -1.72 11.84 -39.50
C PRO A 228 -0.41 12.25 -40.19
N ILE A 229 -0.19 11.72 -41.38
CA ILE A 229 0.94 12.08 -42.25
C ILE A 229 0.80 13.59 -42.49
N ILE A 230 1.68 14.38 -41.88
CA ILE A 230 1.80 15.79 -42.19
C ILE A 230 2.34 15.87 -43.59
N VAL A 231 1.45 16.11 -44.54
CA VAL A 231 1.84 16.46 -45.90
C VAL A 231 2.51 17.83 -45.81
N PRO A 232 3.78 17.99 -46.25
CA PRO A 232 4.42 19.30 -46.18
C PRO A 232 3.65 20.27 -47.11
N MET A 233 3.17 21.37 -46.54
CA MET A 233 2.61 22.46 -47.29
C MET A 233 3.69 23.05 -48.22
N PRO A 234 3.34 23.42 -49.43
CA PRO A 234 4.30 24.07 -50.35
C PRO A 234 4.75 25.39 -49.75
N GLU A 235 6.05 25.60 -49.81
CA GLU A 235 6.80 26.78 -49.37
C GLU A 235 6.20 28.06 -50.01
N VAL A 236 5.60 28.92 -49.17
CA VAL A 236 5.10 30.25 -49.62
C VAL A 236 6.32 31.14 -49.75
N MET A 237 6.63 31.58 -50.96
CA MET A 237 7.68 32.55 -51.26
C MET A 237 7.47 33.87 -50.52
N PRO A 238 8.52 34.49 -49.93
CA PRO A 238 8.40 35.75 -49.22
C PRO A 238 8.05 36.88 -50.16
N ALA A 239 7.04 37.67 -49.75
CA ALA A 239 6.66 38.93 -50.41
C ALA A 239 7.74 40.02 -50.19
N PRO A 240 7.91 40.98 -51.13
CA PRO A 240 8.99 41.95 -51.09
C PRO A 240 8.85 42.96 -49.94
N VAL A 241 9.98 43.26 -49.32
CA VAL A 241 10.16 44.24 -48.26
C VAL A 241 9.93 45.65 -48.83
N VAL A 242 8.94 46.36 -48.30
CA VAL A 242 8.77 47.82 -48.51
C VAL A 242 9.49 48.54 -47.36
N THR A 243 10.55 49.26 -47.71
CA THR A 243 11.26 50.17 -46.82
C THR A 243 10.50 51.50 -46.76
N GLY A 244 10.28 52.02 -45.59
CA GLY A 244 9.92 53.44 -45.49
C GLY A 244 9.29 53.90 -44.20
N VAL A 245 10.08 54.71 -43.50
CA VAL A 245 9.79 55.90 -42.66
C VAL A 245 9.62 55.67 -41.14
N PRO A 246 10.42 56.40 -40.35
CA PRO A 246 10.40 56.38 -38.90
C PRO A 246 9.39 57.38 -38.32
N MET A 247 8.68 57.02 -37.28
CA MET A 247 7.99 58.03 -36.44
C MET A 247 7.98 57.66 -34.96
N ALA A 248 8.62 58.55 -34.24
CA ALA A 248 8.35 59.11 -32.91
C ALA A 248 8.13 58.15 -31.71
N ALA A 249 9.04 58.24 -30.79
CA ALA A 249 8.95 57.84 -29.41
C ALA A 249 7.74 58.48 -28.69
N THR A 250 7.00 57.65 -27.97
CA THR A 250 6.10 58.11 -26.92
C THR A 250 6.45 57.35 -25.64
N THR A 251 6.86 58.10 -24.68
CA THR A 251 7.25 57.70 -23.32
C THR A 251 6.05 57.15 -22.56
N ALA A 252 6.15 55.94 -22.01
CA ALA A 252 5.25 55.40 -20.99
C ALA A 252 5.77 55.75 -19.59
N PRO A 253 4.90 56.01 -18.61
CA PRO A 253 5.34 56.37 -17.26
C PRO A 253 5.75 55.19 -16.44
N GLU A 254 6.81 55.41 -15.70
CA GLU A 254 7.42 54.51 -14.71
C GLU A 254 6.50 54.29 -13.51
N ALA A 255 6.12 53.07 -13.26
CA ALA A 255 5.39 52.66 -12.06
C ALA A 255 6.35 52.31 -10.96
N THR A 256 6.40 53.14 -9.94
CA THR A 256 7.16 52.96 -8.70
C THR A 256 6.66 51.72 -7.95
N VAL A 257 7.53 50.72 -7.80
CA VAL A 257 7.32 49.58 -6.89
C VAL A 257 7.76 49.97 -5.49
N GLN A 258 6.78 50.14 -4.61
CA GLN A 258 7.04 50.28 -3.17
C GLN A 258 7.41 48.92 -2.57
N THR A 259 8.65 48.81 -2.10
CA THR A 259 9.16 47.69 -1.33
C THR A 259 8.61 47.77 0.10
N ALA A 260 7.67 46.92 0.45
CA ALA A 260 7.24 46.73 1.84
C ALA A 260 8.21 45.74 2.52
N ALA A 261 8.87 46.21 3.58
CA ALA A 261 9.73 45.43 4.45
C ALA A 261 8.91 44.41 5.23
N ALA A 262 9.23 43.12 5.12
CA ALA A 262 8.71 42.06 5.98
C ALA A 262 9.45 42.03 7.31
N PRO A 263 8.79 41.70 8.45
CA PRO A 263 9.41 41.61 9.75
C PRO A 263 10.29 40.36 9.89
N LEU A 264 11.44 40.53 10.54
CA LEU A 264 12.34 39.45 10.94
C LEU A 264 11.61 38.40 11.79
N LEU A 265 11.51 37.17 11.28
CA LEU A 265 11.12 35.98 12.04
C LEU A 265 12.36 35.43 12.76
N ALA A 266 12.15 35.13 14.04
CA ALA A 266 13.13 34.61 14.99
C ALA A 266 13.78 33.29 14.50
N ALA A 267 15.04 33.08 14.90
CA ALA A 267 15.86 31.91 14.65
C ALA A 267 15.18 30.61 15.10
N PRO A 268 15.33 29.49 14.36
CA PRO A 268 14.79 28.19 14.80
C PRO A 268 15.60 27.67 15.99
N ALA A 269 14.84 27.11 16.96
CA ALA A 269 15.38 26.43 18.12
C ALA A 269 16.28 25.27 17.70
N THR A 270 17.47 25.21 18.31
CA THR A 270 18.45 24.14 18.19
C THR A 270 17.83 22.79 18.50
N LEU A 271 17.89 21.87 17.54
CA LEU A 271 17.60 20.45 17.75
C LEU A 271 18.58 19.87 18.80
N PRO A 272 18.14 18.98 19.69
CA PRO A 272 19.04 18.31 20.62
C PRO A 272 20.04 17.44 19.83
N ALA A 273 21.30 17.52 20.22
CA ALA A 273 22.41 16.77 19.64
C ALA A 273 22.13 15.28 19.68
N ALA A 274 22.44 14.58 18.57
CA ALA A 274 22.42 13.13 18.49
C ALA A 274 23.25 12.51 19.62
N ALA A 275 22.73 11.49 20.27
CA ALA A 275 23.44 10.73 21.30
C ALA A 275 24.76 10.17 20.72
N PRO A 276 25.85 10.13 21.50
CA PRO A 276 27.12 9.58 21.03
C PRO A 276 27.01 8.10 20.74
N PRO A 277 27.81 7.56 19.79
CA PRO A 277 27.84 6.13 19.51
C PRO A 277 28.32 5.34 20.74
N CYS A 278 27.77 4.13 20.91
CA CYS A 278 28.14 3.23 21.98
C CYS A 278 29.66 3.01 22.05
N ALA A 279 30.24 3.15 23.25
CA ALA A 279 31.66 2.97 23.47
C ALA A 279 32.08 1.47 23.51
N GLU A 280 31.16 0.53 23.57
CA GLU A 280 31.42 -0.92 23.57
C GLU A 280 30.58 -1.62 22.49
N ALA A 281 31.06 -2.79 22.02
CA ALA A 281 30.40 -3.57 20.98
C ALA A 281 28.98 -4.00 21.41
N LEU A 282 28.02 -3.85 20.50
CA LEU A 282 26.63 -4.23 20.71
C LEU A 282 26.51 -5.73 21.03
N VAL A 283 25.88 -6.06 22.14
CA VAL A 283 25.49 -7.44 22.46
C VAL A 283 24.01 -7.59 22.15
N ASN A 284 23.68 -8.44 21.17
CA ASN A 284 22.32 -8.65 20.66
C ASN A 284 21.61 -7.36 20.16
N GLY A 285 22.37 -6.39 19.60
CA GLY A 285 21.82 -5.17 19.05
C GLY A 285 21.41 -4.09 20.07
N VAL A 286 21.78 -4.24 21.34
CA VAL A 286 21.46 -3.30 22.42
C VAL A 286 22.75 -2.82 23.08
N CYS A 287 22.84 -1.50 23.39
CA CYS A 287 23.94 -0.95 24.17
C CYS A 287 23.89 -1.48 25.62
N PRO A 288 24.98 -2.05 26.15
CA PRO A 288 25.04 -2.43 27.57
C PRO A 288 25.02 -1.18 28.46
N PRO A 289 24.46 -1.26 29.69
CA PRO A 289 24.47 -0.15 30.63
C PRO A 289 25.90 0.17 31.07
N PRO A 290 26.20 1.46 31.36
CA PRO A 290 27.52 1.86 31.81
C PRO A 290 27.88 1.15 33.11
N LYS A 291 29.12 0.62 33.17
CA LYS A 291 29.66 -0.02 34.38
C LYS A 291 29.86 1.05 35.44
N THR A 292 29.13 0.97 36.52
CA THR A 292 29.42 1.75 37.74
C THR A 292 30.65 1.16 38.41
N THR A 293 31.71 1.90 38.44
CA THR A 293 32.92 1.58 39.22
C THR A 293 32.65 1.94 40.69
N PRO A 294 33.12 1.11 41.64
CA PRO A 294 32.88 1.29 43.08
C PRO A 294 33.59 2.50 43.66
#